data_05246b1ea025b2f59ad83f512981b028
#
_entry.id   05246b1ea025b2f59ad83f512981b028
#
_cell.length_a   1.000
_cell.length_b   1.000
_cell.length_c   1.000
_cell.angle_alpha   90.00
_cell.angle_beta   90.00
_cell.angle_gamma   90.00
#
_symmetry.space_group_name_H-M   'P 1'
#
loop_
_entity.id
_entity.type
_entity.pdbx_description
1 polymer ?
#
loop_
_entity_poly.entity_id
_entity_poly.type
_entity_poly.pdbx_seq_one_letter_code
_entity_poly.pdbx_strand_id
1 'polypeptide(L)'
;MIRVMIVEDQKLVRSLLESYIQNEDGYQLAVSIPGAAEAPILCDIEDIDLVLMDVQTEHRENGLAAAKKIREAHPSIKIVVATSLIDTQVLARAKAVGADSLWYKDGDEGTLMQVVRRTMAGEHIFPDAPPSVEIGTAMSAEFTKGEMKVLRCLVRGLSYNEIAKELGIEPSTVKFHVINMLQKTNLENKLQLAIAATEAKLVVELADT
;
A
#
# COMPACT_ATOMS: atom_id res chain seq x y z
N MET A 1 -8.85 -26.96 5.66
CA MET A 1 -7.51 -26.33 5.63
C MET A 1 -7.64 -25.11 4.75
N ILE A 2 -7.26 -23.94 5.25
CA ILE A 2 -7.39 -22.65 4.54
C ILE A 2 -6.29 -22.58 3.47
N ARG A 3 -6.67 -22.44 2.21
CA ARG A 3 -5.76 -22.38 1.06
C ARG A 3 -5.39 -20.93 0.76
N VAL A 4 -4.11 -20.62 0.84
CA VAL A 4 -3.58 -19.25 0.76
C VAL A 4 -2.81 -19.03 -0.53
N MET A 5 -3.13 -17.91 -1.21
CA MET A 5 -2.31 -17.34 -2.28
C MET A 5 -1.51 -16.17 -1.73
N ILE A 6 -0.22 -16.11 -2.07
CA ILE A 6 0.67 -14.97 -1.78
C ILE A 6 1.05 -14.29 -3.09
N VAL A 7 0.87 -12.99 -3.15
CA VAL A 7 1.26 -12.12 -4.27
C VAL A 7 2.23 -11.06 -3.76
N GLU A 8 3.52 -11.24 -4.08
CA GLU A 8 4.63 -10.44 -3.50
C GLU A 8 5.84 -10.53 -4.43
N ASP A 9 6.37 -9.41 -4.91
CA ASP A 9 7.50 -9.38 -5.84
C ASP A 9 8.86 -9.55 -5.15
N GLN A 10 9.01 -9.02 -3.94
CA GLN A 10 10.25 -9.10 -3.20
C GLN A 10 10.49 -10.51 -2.69
N LYS A 11 11.41 -11.24 -3.32
CA LYS A 11 11.68 -12.66 -3.03
C LYS A 11 11.89 -12.96 -1.54
N LEU A 12 12.61 -12.09 -0.82
CA LEU A 12 12.87 -12.29 0.61
C LEU A 12 11.58 -12.16 1.44
N VAL A 13 10.77 -11.14 1.15
CA VAL A 13 9.48 -10.92 1.83
C VAL A 13 8.53 -12.05 1.50
N ARG A 14 8.46 -12.46 0.24
CA ARG A 14 7.62 -13.59 -0.21
C ARG A 14 7.99 -14.88 0.54
N SER A 15 9.29 -15.23 0.61
CA SER A 15 9.73 -16.43 1.36
C SER A 15 9.41 -16.33 2.85
N LEU A 16 9.45 -15.15 3.44
CA LEU A 16 9.07 -14.93 4.83
C LEU A 16 7.56 -15.17 5.02
N LEU A 17 6.71 -14.60 4.17
CA LEU A 17 5.26 -14.81 4.20
C LEU A 17 4.89 -16.29 3.97
N GLU A 18 5.58 -16.96 3.05
CA GLU A 18 5.44 -18.41 2.81
C GLU A 18 5.72 -19.21 4.09
N SER A 19 6.82 -18.89 4.78
CA SER A 19 7.18 -19.53 6.05
C SER A 19 6.11 -19.31 7.12
N TYR A 20 5.56 -18.11 7.22
CA TYR A 20 4.51 -17.81 8.21
C TYR A 20 3.25 -18.65 7.96
N ILE A 21 2.82 -18.78 6.71
CA ILE A 21 1.65 -19.58 6.34
C ILE A 21 1.91 -21.08 6.55
N GLN A 22 3.11 -21.57 6.18
CA GLN A 22 3.46 -22.99 6.32
C GLN A 22 3.60 -23.45 7.78
N ASN A 23 3.97 -22.55 8.67
CA ASN A 23 4.12 -22.84 10.10
C ASN A 23 2.81 -22.68 10.90
N GLU A 24 1.75 -22.19 10.28
CA GLU A 24 0.46 -21.97 10.95
C GLU A 24 -0.47 -23.16 10.77
N ASP A 25 -0.93 -23.73 11.87
CA ASP A 25 -1.85 -24.87 11.86
C ASP A 25 -3.18 -24.50 11.18
N GLY A 26 -3.62 -25.38 10.29
CA GLY A 26 -4.89 -25.19 9.57
C GLY A 26 -4.78 -24.38 8.27
N TYR A 27 -3.59 -23.88 7.93
CA TYR A 27 -3.32 -23.16 6.70
C TYR A 27 -2.45 -23.98 5.74
N GLN A 28 -2.59 -23.71 4.45
CA GLN A 28 -1.79 -24.32 3.38
C GLN A 28 -1.45 -23.29 2.33
N LEU A 29 -0.17 -23.16 1.99
CA LEU A 29 0.26 -22.38 0.83
C LEU A 29 -0.18 -23.12 -0.44
N ALA A 30 -1.11 -22.53 -1.18
CA ALA A 30 -1.59 -23.06 -2.45
C ALA A 30 -0.80 -22.48 -3.63
N VAL A 31 -0.61 -21.14 -3.62
CA VAL A 31 0.05 -20.41 -4.71
C VAL A 31 0.94 -19.32 -4.13
N SER A 32 2.09 -19.09 -4.77
CA SER A 32 2.98 -17.96 -4.43
C SER A 32 3.58 -17.40 -5.73
N ILE A 33 3.25 -16.15 -6.03
CA ILE A 33 3.59 -15.48 -7.31
C ILE A 33 4.16 -14.08 -7.08
N PRO A 34 5.05 -13.61 -7.99
CA PRO A 34 5.65 -12.29 -7.89
C PRO A 34 4.77 -11.15 -8.45
N GLY A 35 3.85 -11.46 -9.36
CA GLY A 35 3.06 -10.48 -10.10
C GLY A 35 1.56 -10.56 -9.80
N ALA A 36 0.90 -9.41 -9.75
CA ALA A 36 -0.52 -9.34 -9.42
C ALA A 36 -1.44 -9.65 -10.63
N ALA A 37 -0.93 -9.53 -11.87
CA ALA A 37 -1.76 -9.68 -13.07
C ALA A 37 -2.34 -11.10 -13.22
N GLU A 38 -1.62 -12.12 -12.76
CA GLU A 38 -2.04 -13.52 -12.85
C GLU A 38 -2.99 -13.94 -11.71
N ALA A 39 -3.02 -13.20 -10.60
CA ALA A 39 -3.75 -13.58 -9.40
C ALA A 39 -5.25 -13.82 -9.63
N PRO A 40 -5.99 -13.00 -10.39
CA PRO A 40 -7.41 -13.27 -10.66
C PRO A 40 -7.62 -14.58 -11.42
N ILE A 41 -6.76 -14.89 -12.42
CA ILE A 41 -6.86 -16.12 -13.22
C ILE A 41 -6.56 -17.35 -12.35
N LEU A 42 -5.61 -17.24 -11.44
CA LEU A 42 -5.27 -18.33 -10.53
C LEU A 42 -6.39 -18.59 -9.50
N CYS A 43 -7.16 -17.57 -9.12
CA CYS A 43 -8.37 -17.76 -8.32
C CYS A 43 -9.47 -18.51 -9.07
N ASP A 44 -9.50 -18.49 -10.42
CA ASP A 44 -10.44 -19.27 -11.22
C ASP A 44 -10.06 -20.77 -11.32
N ILE A 45 -8.76 -21.05 -11.17
CA ILE A 45 -8.20 -22.40 -11.41
C ILE A 45 -7.97 -23.16 -10.09
N GLU A 46 -7.53 -22.44 -9.06
CA GLU A 46 -7.15 -22.98 -7.77
C GLU A 46 -8.22 -22.68 -6.71
N ASP A 47 -8.48 -23.62 -5.83
CA ASP A 47 -9.35 -23.39 -4.67
C ASP A 47 -8.62 -22.50 -3.67
N ILE A 48 -8.85 -21.20 -3.72
CA ILE A 48 -8.25 -20.19 -2.83
C ILE A 48 -9.29 -19.68 -1.84
N ASP A 49 -8.93 -19.66 -0.56
CA ASP A 49 -9.75 -19.10 0.51
C ASP A 49 -9.29 -17.69 0.91
N LEU A 50 -7.97 -17.45 0.83
CA LEU A 50 -7.32 -16.22 1.25
C LEU A 50 -6.24 -15.78 0.27
N VAL A 51 -6.23 -14.48 -0.06
CA VAL A 51 -5.14 -13.84 -0.81
C VAL A 51 -4.42 -12.84 0.10
N LEU A 52 -3.10 -13.00 0.25
CA LEU A 52 -2.20 -11.96 0.75
C LEU A 52 -1.68 -11.19 -0.46
N MET A 53 -2.10 -9.93 -0.62
CA MET A 53 -1.89 -9.13 -1.81
C MET A 53 -0.99 -7.94 -1.52
N ASP A 54 0.21 -7.88 -2.11
CA ASP A 54 0.97 -6.64 -2.12
C ASP A 54 0.31 -5.61 -3.05
N VAL A 55 0.47 -4.34 -2.71
CA VAL A 55 -0.10 -3.22 -3.48
C VAL A 55 0.69 -2.96 -4.76
N GLN A 56 2.00 -3.11 -4.72
CA GLN A 56 2.88 -2.90 -5.87
C GLN A 56 3.75 -4.13 -6.10
N THR A 57 3.57 -4.77 -7.23
CA THR A 57 4.25 -6.01 -7.60
C THR A 57 5.13 -5.85 -8.84
N GLU A 58 5.75 -6.93 -9.33
CA GLU A 58 6.61 -6.91 -10.52
C GLU A 58 5.99 -6.10 -11.67
N HIS A 59 6.83 -5.50 -12.49
CA HIS A 59 6.43 -4.68 -13.66
C HIS A 59 5.53 -3.47 -13.30
N ARG A 60 5.53 -3.04 -12.03
CA ARG A 60 4.64 -2.00 -11.48
C ARG A 60 3.14 -2.37 -11.58
N GLU A 61 2.84 -3.64 -11.56
CA GLU A 61 1.47 -4.10 -11.53
C GLU A 61 0.78 -3.67 -10.23
N ASN A 62 -0.50 -3.32 -10.35
CA ASN A 62 -1.29 -2.79 -9.25
C ASN A 62 -2.08 -3.92 -8.57
N GLY A 63 -1.62 -4.35 -7.37
CA GLY A 63 -2.31 -5.38 -6.60
C GLY A 63 -3.72 -4.99 -6.15
N LEU A 64 -4.01 -3.71 -5.95
CA LEU A 64 -5.39 -3.27 -5.63
C LEU A 64 -6.33 -3.45 -6.83
N ALA A 65 -5.82 -3.31 -8.04
CA ALA A 65 -6.60 -3.61 -9.25
C ALA A 65 -6.90 -5.11 -9.38
N ALA A 66 -5.92 -5.96 -9.08
CA ALA A 66 -6.12 -7.40 -9.02
C ALA A 66 -7.10 -7.79 -7.91
N ALA A 67 -6.95 -7.21 -6.71
CA ALA A 67 -7.86 -7.43 -5.59
C ALA A 67 -9.31 -7.07 -5.94
N LYS A 68 -9.54 -5.97 -6.67
CA LYS A 68 -10.87 -5.59 -7.16
C LYS A 68 -11.46 -6.65 -8.08
N LYS A 69 -10.69 -7.14 -9.07
CA LYS A 69 -11.14 -8.20 -10.00
C LYS A 69 -11.46 -9.50 -9.24
N ILE A 70 -10.62 -9.89 -8.28
CA ILE A 70 -10.85 -11.06 -7.45
C ILE A 70 -12.13 -10.88 -6.64
N ARG A 71 -12.35 -9.72 -6.01
CA ARG A 71 -13.57 -9.45 -5.24
C ARG A 71 -14.84 -9.51 -6.10
N GLU A 72 -14.79 -8.98 -7.32
CA GLU A 72 -15.94 -8.99 -8.26
C GLU A 72 -16.27 -10.41 -8.74
N ALA A 73 -15.25 -11.23 -9.03
CA ALA A 73 -15.46 -12.60 -9.53
C ALA A 73 -15.69 -13.62 -8.39
N HIS A 74 -15.02 -13.46 -7.27
CA HIS A 74 -14.97 -14.40 -6.13
C HIS A 74 -15.29 -13.70 -4.80
N PRO A 75 -16.55 -13.36 -4.52
CA PRO A 75 -16.93 -12.63 -3.30
C PRO A 75 -16.60 -13.32 -1.98
N SER A 76 -16.44 -14.64 -1.99
CA SER A 76 -16.13 -15.46 -0.81
C SER A 76 -14.65 -15.46 -0.44
N ILE A 77 -13.75 -15.22 -1.40
CA ILE A 77 -12.30 -15.19 -1.13
C ILE A 77 -11.98 -14.00 -0.21
N LYS A 78 -11.24 -14.27 0.86
CA LYS A 78 -10.75 -13.22 1.75
C LYS A 78 -9.51 -12.55 1.16
N ILE A 79 -9.42 -11.23 1.27
CA ILE A 79 -8.31 -10.44 0.74
C ILE A 79 -7.70 -9.61 1.86
N VAL A 80 -6.46 -9.94 2.21
CA VAL A 80 -5.62 -9.13 3.11
C VAL A 80 -4.58 -8.40 2.26
N VAL A 81 -4.67 -7.08 2.23
CA VAL A 81 -3.63 -6.25 1.59
C VAL A 81 -2.43 -6.20 2.54
N ALA A 82 -1.28 -6.69 2.07
CA ALA A 82 -0.01 -6.67 2.81
C ALA A 82 0.93 -5.69 2.12
N THR A 83 1.28 -4.56 2.74
CA THR A 83 2.05 -3.51 2.06
C THR A 83 3.03 -2.79 2.98
N SER A 84 4.15 -2.35 2.40
CA SER A 84 5.06 -1.40 3.06
C SER A 84 4.79 0.07 2.66
N LEU A 85 3.77 0.31 1.82
CA LEU A 85 3.42 1.65 1.37
C LEU A 85 2.58 2.36 2.44
N ILE A 86 3.09 3.46 2.95
CA ILE A 86 2.46 4.23 4.04
C ILE A 86 1.62 5.42 3.53
N ASP A 87 1.34 5.47 2.24
CA ASP A 87 0.45 6.49 1.68
C ASP A 87 -0.99 6.27 2.16
N THR A 88 -1.60 7.32 2.74
CA THR A 88 -2.99 7.29 3.20
C THR A 88 -3.99 6.93 2.10
N GLN A 89 -3.65 7.17 0.83
CA GLN A 89 -4.50 6.78 -0.30
C GLN A 89 -4.54 5.27 -0.49
N VAL A 90 -3.47 4.55 -0.15
CA VAL A 90 -3.43 3.07 -0.22
C VAL A 90 -4.49 2.48 0.70
N LEU A 91 -4.56 2.98 1.95
CA LEU A 91 -5.57 2.54 2.92
C LEU A 91 -7.00 2.79 2.43
N ALA A 92 -7.26 3.98 1.90
CA ALA A 92 -8.57 4.33 1.36
C ALA A 92 -8.94 3.48 0.13
N ARG A 93 -7.99 3.26 -0.79
CA ARG A 93 -8.18 2.44 -2.00
C ARG A 93 -8.37 0.96 -1.64
N ALA A 94 -7.62 0.42 -0.68
CA ALA A 94 -7.81 -0.97 -0.23
C ALA A 94 -9.24 -1.22 0.27
N LYS A 95 -9.78 -0.29 1.07
CA LYS A 95 -11.20 -0.34 1.48
C LYS A 95 -12.15 -0.25 0.29
N ALA A 96 -11.89 0.66 -0.64
CA ALA A 96 -12.76 0.92 -1.80
C ALA A 96 -12.84 -0.26 -2.78
N VAL A 97 -11.74 -1.02 -2.96
CA VAL A 97 -11.72 -2.24 -3.81
C VAL A 97 -12.31 -3.46 -3.12
N GLY A 98 -12.75 -3.34 -1.86
CA GLY A 98 -13.38 -4.44 -1.12
C GLY A 98 -12.40 -5.42 -0.50
N ALA A 99 -11.16 -5.00 -0.18
CA ALA A 99 -10.29 -5.80 0.66
C ALA A 99 -10.93 -6.02 2.03
N ASP A 100 -10.71 -7.19 2.64
CA ASP A 100 -11.25 -7.48 3.97
C ASP A 100 -10.38 -6.86 5.07
N SER A 101 -9.06 -6.81 4.87
CA SER A 101 -8.13 -6.26 5.86
C SER A 101 -6.90 -5.66 5.20
N LEU A 102 -6.14 -4.87 5.98
CA LEU A 102 -4.84 -4.35 5.57
C LEU A 102 -3.83 -4.53 6.71
N TRP A 103 -2.66 -5.03 6.38
CA TRP A 103 -1.51 -5.16 7.26
C TRP A 103 -0.29 -4.43 6.68
N TYR A 104 0.41 -3.66 7.51
CA TYR A 104 1.68 -3.06 7.14
C TYR A 104 2.84 -4.02 7.42
N LYS A 105 3.73 -4.21 6.45
CA LYS A 105 4.85 -5.18 6.50
C LYS A 105 5.93 -4.85 7.53
N ASP A 106 5.80 -3.74 8.25
CA ASP A 106 6.69 -3.38 9.37
C ASP A 106 6.34 -4.12 10.68
N GLY A 107 5.19 -4.85 10.69
CA GLY A 107 4.78 -5.71 11.79
C GLY A 107 5.51 -7.07 11.77
N ASP A 108 5.55 -7.71 12.93
CA ASP A 108 6.08 -9.07 13.08
C ASP A 108 5.11 -10.15 12.58
N GLU A 109 5.58 -11.42 12.58
CA GLU A 109 4.77 -12.58 12.21
C GLU A 109 3.47 -12.67 13.01
N GLY A 110 3.56 -12.45 14.33
CA GLY A 110 2.41 -12.54 15.22
C GLY A 110 1.30 -11.56 14.83
N THR A 111 1.65 -10.37 14.41
CA THR A 111 0.68 -9.36 13.95
C THR A 111 0.04 -9.73 12.62
N LEU A 112 0.79 -10.25 11.64
CA LEU A 112 0.22 -10.73 10.38
C LEU A 112 -0.78 -11.88 10.64
N MET A 113 -0.37 -12.92 11.36
CA MET A 113 -1.21 -14.08 11.58
C MET A 113 -2.43 -13.75 12.45
N GLN A 114 -2.34 -12.75 13.33
CA GLN A 114 -3.51 -12.23 14.04
C GLN A 114 -4.51 -11.58 13.07
N VAL A 115 -4.04 -10.74 12.14
CA VAL A 115 -4.89 -10.14 11.10
C VAL A 115 -5.51 -11.22 10.23
N VAL A 116 -4.74 -12.20 9.78
CA VAL A 116 -5.21 -13.32 8.95
C VAL A 116 -6.32 -14.11 9.68
N ARG A 117 -6.08 -14.56 10.90
CA ARG A 117 -7.08 -15.34 11.68
C ARG A 117 -8.38 -14.57 11.89
N ARG A 118 -8.29 -13.29 12.26
CA ARG A 118 -9.46 -12.44 12.46
C ARG A 118 -10.21 -12.17 11.15
N THR A 119 -9.49 -11.99 10.05
CA THR A 119 -10.09 -11.82 8.72
C THR A 119 -10.84 -13.08 8.30
N MET A 120 -10.27 -14.26 8.53
CA MET A 120 -10.94 -15.54 8.25
C MET A 120 -12.15 -15.78 9.17
N ALA A 121 -12.16 -15.20 10.35
CA ALA A 121 -13.34 -15.20 11.24
C ALA A 121 -14.42 -14.17 10.83
N GLY A 122 -14.20 -13.42 9.73
CA GLY A 122 -15.16 -12.45 9.19
C GLY A 122 -14.98 -11.01 9.68
N GLU A 123 -13.90 -10.72 10.42
CA GLU A 123 -13.62 -9.36 10.84
C GLU A 123 -12.93 -8.55 9.71
N HIS A 124 -13.08 -7.23 9.75
CA HIS A 124 -12.39 -6.30 8.87
C HIS A 124 -11.37 -5.50 9.67
N ILE A 125 -10.08 -5.76 9.41
CA ILE A 125 -8.97 -5.17 10.17
C ILE A 125 -8.28 -4.10 9.32
N PHE A 126 -8.53 -2.86 9.64
CA PHE A 126 -7.86 -1.73 9.02
C PHE A 126 -7.30 -0.81 10.10
N PRO A 127 -6.03 -0.42 10.02
CA PRO A 127 -5.49 0.59 10.93
C PRO A 127 -6.19 1.93 10.71
N ASP A 128 -6.27 2.75 11.76
CA ASP A 128 -6.87 4.10 11.67
C ASP A 128 -6.05 5.05 10.79
N ALA A 129 -4.74 4.87 10.81
CA ALA A 129 -3.78 5.63 10.00
C ALA A 129 -2.57 4.75 9.62
N PRO A 130 -1.86 5.10 8.54
CA PRO A 130 -0.59 4.45 8.23
C PRO A 130 0.46 4.77 9.31
N PRO A 131 1.51 3.93 9.43
CA PRO A 131 2.66 4.23 10.27
C PRO A 131 3.24 5.61 9.97
N SER A 132 3.72 6.31 11.00
CA SER A 132 4.41 7.58 10.82
C SER A 132 5.89 7.33 10.59
N VAL A 133 6.47 8.03 9.60
CA VAL A 133 7.88 7.91 9.24
C VAL A 133 8.58 9.25 9.27
N GLU A 134 9.88 9.22 9.45
CA GLU A 134 10.73 10.41 9.43
C GLU A 134 10.98 10.88 7.99
N ILE A 135 10.81 12.19 7.78
CA ILE A 135 11.18 12.89 6.55
C ILE A 135 12.04 14.08 6.94
N GLY A 136 13.33 13.96 6.80
CA GLY A 136 14.27 14.92 7.39
C GLY A 136 14.13 14.94 8.90
N THR A 137 13.75 16.07 9.49
CA THR A 137 13.56 16.24 10.94
C THR A 137 12.10 16.16 11.38
N ALA A 138 11.15 15.97 10.45
CA ALA A 138 9.72 15.90 10.73
C ALA A 138 9.17 14.48 10.64
N MET A 139 8.12 14.21 11.37
CA MET A 139 7.32 13.00 11.19
C MET A 139 6.25 13.22 10.09
N SER A 140 5.98 12.19 9.29
CA SER A 140 4.97 12.27 8.22
C SER A 140 3.57 12.66 8.74
N ALA A 141 3.24 12.34 9.97
CA ALA A 141 2.00 12.72 10.64
C ALA A 141 1.85 14.26 10.85
N GLU A 142 2.94 15.01 10.79
CA GLU A 142 2.93 16.46 10.92
C GLU A 142 2.52 17.19 9.63
N PHE A 143 2.43 16.46 8.51
CA PHE A 143 2.03 17.06 7.24
C PHE A 143 0.51 17.20 7.16
N THR A 144 0.07 18.40 6.82
CA THR A 144 -1.35 18.66 6.60
C THR A 144 -1.85 17.98 5.33
N LYS A 145 -3.17 17.82 5.21
CA LYS A 145 -3.79 17.27 3.97
C LYS A 145 -3.43 18.06 2.72
N GLY A 146 -3.29 19.40 2.84
CA GLY A 146 -2.88 20.26 1.73
C GLY A 146 -1.42 20.02 1.33
N GLU A 147 -0.52 19.94 2.30
CA GLU A 147 0.89 19.63 2.07
C GLU A 147 1.06 18.25 1.42
N MET A 148 0.34 17.23 1.88
CA MET A 148 0.38 15.89 1.29
C MET A 148 -0.11 15.87 -0.18
N LYS A 149 -1.15 16.66 -0.53
CA LYS A 149 -1.59 16.79 -1.93
C LYS A 149 -0.49 17.40 -2.81
N VAL A 150 0.14 18.47 -2.34
CA VAL A 150 1.25 19.13 -3.04
C VAL A 150 2.45 18.21 -3.15
N LEU A 151 2.79 17.47 -2.08
CA LEU A 151 3.93 16.54 -2.07
C LEU A 151 3.76 15.43 -3.11
N ARG A 152 2.56 14.88 -3.28
CA ARG A 152 2.27 13.88 -4.34
C ARG A 152 2.56 14.41 -5.73
N CYS A 153 2.17 15.65 -6.01
CA CYS A 153 2.44 16.28 -7.29
C CYS A 153 3.95 16.56 -7.48
N LEU A 154 4.66 16.93 -6.42
CA LEU A 154 6.12 17.15 -6.47
C LEU A 154 6.87 15.85 -6.77
N VAL A 155 6.50 14.74 -6.18
CA VAL A 155 7.11 13.42 -6.45
C VAL A 155 6.94 13.03 -7.93
N ARG A 156 5.83 13.41 -8.56
CA ARG A 156 5.59 13.23 -10.01
C ARG A 156 6.39 14.22 -10.88
N GLY A 157 7.20 15.06 -10.28
CA GLY A 157 8.05 16.01 -10.99
C GLY A 157 7.34 17.25 -11.51
N LEU A 158 6.09 17.52 -11.11
CA LEU A 158 5.31 18.65 -11.59
C LEU A 158 5.90 20.01 -11.13
N SER A 159 5.82 21.00 -11.99
CA SER A 159 6.12 22.40 -11.67
C SER A 159 5.02 23.01 -10.80
N TYR A 160 5.31 24.11 -10.11
CA TYR A 160 4.31 24.81 -9.28
C TYR A 160 3.06 25.23 -10.05
N ASN A 161 3.21 25.62 -11.31
CA ASN A 161 2.07 25.99 -12.15
C ASN A 161 1.21 24.78 -12.53
N GLU A 162 1.83 23.64 -12.81
CA GLU A 162 1.11 22.39 -13.10
C GLU A 162 0.39 21.87 -11.85
N ILE A 163 1.04 21.92 -10.69
CA ILE A 163 0.43 21.56 -9.39
C ILE A 163 -0.77 22.47 -9.10
N ALA A 164 -0.59 23.77 -9.28
CA ALA A 164 -1.65 24.75 -9.07
C ALA A 164 -2.88 24.46 -9.94
N LYS A 165 -2.65 24.16 -11.22
CA LYS A 165 -3.69 23.80 -12.18
C LYS A 165 -4.39 22.49 -11.79
N GLU A 166 -3.63 21.44 -11.40
CA GLU A 166 -4.17 20.13 -11.03
C GLU A 166 -5.00 20.19 -9.74
N LEU A 167 -4.53 20.94 -8.75
CA LEU A 167 -5.20 21.03 -7.46
C LEU A 167 -6.26 22.14 -7.37
N GLY A 168 -6.40 22.98 -8.40
CA GLY A 168 -7.34 24.11 -8.41
C GLY A 168 -7.00 25.19 -7.39
N ILE A 169 -5.71 25.48 -7.17
CA ILE A 169 -5.20 26.48 -6.22
C ILE A 169 -4.22 27.43 -6.92
N GLU A 170 -3.88 28.54 -6.26
CA GLU A 170 -2.91 29.48 -6.80
C GLU A 170 -1.46 28.96 -6.68
N PRO A 171 -0.54 29.29 -7.65
CA PRO A 171 0.87 28.90 -7.57
C PRO A 171 1.57 29.40 -6.29
N SER A 172 1.14 30.55 -5.75
CA SER A 172 1.62 31.10 -4.48
C SER A 172 1.27 30.19 -3.31
N THR A 173 0.08 29.56 -3.32
CA THR A 173 -0.35 28.58 -2.30
C THR A 173 0.47 27.31 -2.39
N VAL A 174 0.79 26.82 -3.59
CA VAL A 174 1.70 25.67 -3.78
C VAL A 174 3.06 25.99 -3.18
N LYS A 175 3.63 27.15 -3.52
CA LYS A 175 4.92 27.61 -2.98
C LYS A 175 4.88 27.69 -1.45
N PHE A 176 3.81 28.20 -0.88
CA PHE A 176 3.62 28.28 0.58
C PHE A 176 3.65 26.88 1.24
N HIS A 177 2.92 25.89 0.70
CA HIS A 177 2.96 24.52 1.19
C HIS A 177 4.37 23.91 1.10
N VAL A 178 5.08 24.14 0.00
CA VAL A 178 6.46 23.62 -0.16
C VAL A 178 7.39 24.24 0.89
N ILE A 179 7.34 25.56 1.09
CA ILE A 179 8.17 26.23 2.09
C ILE A 179 7.88 25.68 3.49
N ASN A 180 6.63 25.50 3.85
CA ASN A 180 6.25 24.94 5.15
C ASN A 180 6.81 23.51 5.35
N MET A 181 6.71 22.67 4.32
CA MET A 181 7.27 21.32 4.38
C MET A 181 8.81 21.36 4.52
N LEU A 182 9.50 22.21 3.77
CA LEU A 182 10.96 22.37 3.88
C LEU A 182 11.38 22.85 5.28
N GLN A 183 10.61 23.79 5.88
CA GLN A 183 10.88 24.25 7.25
C GLN A 183 10.68 23.14 8.28
N LYS A 184 9.61 22.32 8.16
CA LYS A 184 9.37 21.19 9.05
C LYS A 184 10.46 20.13 8.95
N THR A 185 10.87 19.81 7.73
CA THR A 185 11.82 18.72 7.45
C THR A 185 13.27 19.12 7.54
N ASN A 186 13.57 20.41 7.63
CA ASN A 186 14.92 21.00 7.53
C ASN A 186 15.66 20.57 6.25
N LEU A 187 14.93 20.32 5.17
CA LEU A 187 15.49 20.02 3.85
C LEU A 187 15.68 21.31 3.04
N GLU A 188 16.70 21.35 2.20
CA GLU A 188 17.14 22.59 1.51
C GLU A 188 16.24 22.96 0.32
N ASN A 189 15.66 21.96 -0.34
CA ASN A 189 14.92 22.19 -1.59
C ASN A 189 13.86 21.11 -1.87
N LYS A 190 12.96 21.42 -2.80
CA LYS A 190 11.84 20.56 -3.17
C LYS A 190 12.27 19.21 -3.74
N LEU A 191 13.47 19.10 -4.34
CA LEU A 191 13.98 17.85 -4.89
C LEU A 191 14.36 16.90 -3.77
N GLN A 192 15.07 17.38 -2.75
CA GLN A 192 15.40 16.59 -1.56
C GLN A 192 14.12 16.13 -0.84
N LEU A 193 13.12 17.01 -0.73
CA LEU A 193 11.82 16.66 -0.14
C LEU A 193 11.11 15.55 -0.93
N ALA A 194 11.09 15.63 -2.26
CA ALA A 194 10.48 14.61 -3.11
C ALA A 194 11.22 13.27 -3.02
N ILE A 195 12.56 13.29 -3.01
CA ILE A 195 13.39 12.09 -2.86
C ILE A 195 13.11 11.44 -1.50
N ALA A 196 13.21 12.21 -0.40
CA ALA A 196 12.97 11.68 0.95
C ALA A 196 11.57 11.08 1.11
N ALA A 197 10.54 11.73 0.54
CA ALA A 197 9.17 11.21 0.58
C ALA A 197 9.00 9.90 -0.23
N THR A 198 9.75 9.76 -1.33
CA THR A 198 9.73 8.54 -2.16
C THR A 198 10.46 7.39 -1.45
N GLU A 199 11.65 7.65 -0.91
CA GLU A 199 12.45 6.66 -0.16
C GLU A 199 11.71 6.15 1.08
N ALA A 200 11.00 7.04 1.77
CA ALA A 200 10.15 6.71 2.90
C ALA A 200 8.82 6.02 2.52
N LYS A 201 8.57 5.79 1.23
CA LYS A 201 7.31 5.21 0.71
C LYS A 201 6.03 5.95 1.16
N LEU A 202 6.18 7.23 1.50
CA LEU A 202 5.08 8.11 1.94
C LEU A 202 4.16 8.49 0.78
N VAL A 203 4.71 8.56 -0.42
CA VAL A 203 3.98 8.87 -1.65
C VAL A 203 4.39 7.86 -2.72
N VAL A 204 3.40 7.21 -3.32
CA VAL A 204 3.62 6.21 -4.37
C VAL A 204 2.68 6.47 -5.54
N GLU A 205 3.22 6.41 -6.75
CA GLU A 205 2.40 6.32 -7.96
C GLU A 205 1.94 4.87 -8.12
N LEU A 206 0.65 4.64 -7.86
CA LEU A 206 0.01 3.40 -8.28
C LEU A 206 -0.43 3.57 -9.71
N ALA A 207 -0.05 2.64 -10.59
CA ALA A 207 -0.56 2.61 -11.95
C ALA A 207 -2.10 2.64 -11.91
N ASP A 208 -2.70 3.53 -12.67
CA ASP A 208 -4.16 3.51 -12.84
C ASP A 208 -4.55 2.24 -13.59
N THR A 209 -5.60 1.59 -13.14
CA THR A 209 -6.19 0.37 -13.70
C THR A 209 -6.89 0.62 -15.02
#